data_659943c0051289d58fb4e49c36fa4347
#
_entry.id   659943c0051289d58fb4e49c36fa4347
#
_cell.length_a   1.000
_cell.length_b   1.000
_cell.length_c   1.000
_cell.angle_alpha   90.00
_cell.angle_beta   90.00
_cell.angle_gamma   90.00
#
_symmetry.space_group_name_H-M   'P 1'
#
loop_
_entity.id
_entity.type
_entity.pdbx_description
1 polymer ?
#
loop_
_entity_poly.entity_id
_entity_poly.type
_entity_poly.pdbx_seq_one_letter_code
_entity_poly.pdbx_strand_id
1 'polypeptide(L)'
;MRPAVYATDLRVVAGDATLLGPVALTVGAGDWVNVIGPNGAGKTTLLRALGGLADFSGRVDHHGKPLKALSRRKRARSIGFVAQSPAIPPGLTIEQYVLFGRAPHLRPLASEGPRDFEVVARTLAQLGLAGLSEREVQTLSGGERQRTALARALAQEPRLLLLDEPTSALDIGHQQEVLELVDRLRRDIKITVISTMHDLTLAARYGDHLVMLAAGQVIASGPPVQVLTGPHLAAHYGACVDVITHRGQLVVVPIREDGEPSSVPARQPLPRPKEHRNART
;
A
#
# COMPACT_ATOMS: atom_id res chain seq x y z
N MET A 1 -24.28 -0.39 -6.74
CA MET A 1 -23.30 0.73 -6.64
C MET A 1 -22.30 0.62 -7.80
N ARG A 2 -21.80 1.74 -8.32
CA ARG A 2 -20.74 1.68 -9.34
C ARG A 2 -19.41 1.37 -8.67
N PRO A 3 -18.57 0.47 -9.23
CA PRO A 3 -17.25 0.19 -8.67
C PRO A 3 -16.35 1.42 -8.73
N ALA A 4 -15.41 1.52 -7.79
CA ALA A 4 -14.39 2.56 -7.80
C ALA A 4 -13.38 2.33 -8.93
N VAL A 5 -13.00 1.06 -9.15
CA VAL A 5 -12.15 0.64 -10.26
C VAL A 5 -12.80 -0.55 -10.95
N TYR A 6 -12.85 -0.50 -12.27
CA TYR A 6 -13.24 -1.62 -13.12
C TYR A 6 -12.22 -1.76 -14.23
N ALA A 7 -11.63 -2.92 -14.37
CA ALA A 7 -10.68 -3.25 -15.43
C ALA A 7 -11.11 -4.54 -16.14
N THR A 8 -11.00 -4.56 -17.47
CA THR A 8 -11.22 -5.75 -18.28
C THR A 8 -10.26 -5.78 -19.46
N ASP A 9 -9.77 -6.97 -19.78
CA ASP A 9 -8.72 -7.19 -20.79
C ASP A 9 -7.50 -6.28 -20.63
N LEU A 10 -7.22 -5.86 -19.41
CA LEU A 10 -6.08 -4.98 -19.11
C LEU A 10 -4.77 -5.71 -19.41
N ARG A 11 -4.00 -5.18 -20.34
CA ARG A 11 -2.68 -5.70 -20.74
C ARG A 11 -1.65 -4.58 -20.73
N VAL A 12 -0.43 -4.93 -20.34
CA VAL A 12 0.75 -4.06 -20.45
C VAL A 12 1.85 -4.83 -21.17
N VAL A 13 2.38 -4.21 -22.22
CA VAL A 13 3.45 -4.77 -23.03
C VAL A 13 4.63 -3.79 -23.04
N ALA A 14 5.84 -4.29 -22.96
CA ALA A 14 7.08 -3.50 -23.08
C ALA A 14 8.00 -4.19 -24.11
N GLY A 15 8.16 -3.56 -25.28
CA GLY A 15 8.75 -4.22 -26.43
C GLY A 15 7.93 -5.45 -26.81
N ASP A 16 8.58 -6.60 -26.94
CA ASP A 16 7.93 -7.88 -27.25
C ASP A 16 7.45 -8.64 -26.00
N ALA A 17 7.74 -8.13 -24.80
CA ALA A 17 7.39 -8.82 -23.56
C ALA A 17 6.03 -8.37 -23.01
N THR A 18 5.15 -9.34 -22.76
CA THR A 18 3.91 -9.10 -22.01
C THR A 18 4.22 -9.09 -20.52
N LEU A 19 4.12 -7.90 -19.90
CA LEU A 19 4.36 -7.71 -18.46
C LEU A 19 3.11 -8.00 -17.63
N LEU A 20 1.92 -7.83 -18.23
CA LEU A 20 0.64 -8.00 -17.54
C LEU A 20 -0.46 -8.37 -18.54
N GLY A 21 -1.33 -9.27 -18.14
CA GLY A 21 -2.62 -9.49 -18.75
C GLY A 21 -2.81 -10.73 -19.60
N PRO A 22 -4.09 -10.97 -19.96
CA PRO A 22 -5.26 -10.11 -19.68
C PRO A 22 -5.68 -10.16 -18.20
N VAL A 23 -5.93 -9.00 -17.62
CA VAL A 23 -6.41 -8.88 -16.23
C VAL A 23 -7.83 -8.32 -16.24
N ALA A 24 -8.71 -8.97 -15.46
CA ALA A 24 -10.01 -8.45 -15.06
C ALA A 24 -10.01 -8.19 -13.55
N LEU A 25 -10.46 -6.98 -13.13
CA LEU A 25 -10.49 -6.58 -11.74
C LEU A 25 -11.67 -5.64 -11.48
N THR A 26 -12.38 -5.88 -10.39
CA THR A 26 -13.43 -4.98 -9.90
C THR A 26 -13.17 -4.65 -8.45
N VAL A 27 -13.13 -3.35 -8.12
CA VAL A 27 -12.91 -2.86 -6.75
C VAL A 27 -14.08 -1.98 -6.34
N GLY A 28 -14.69 -2.27 -5.22
CA GLY A 28 -15.77 -1.48 -4.64
C GLY A 28 -15.29 -0.12 -4.12
N ALA A 29 -16.21 0.82 -3.96
CA ALA A 29 -15.88 2.12 -3.37
C ALA A 29 -15.67 1.97 -1.85
N GLY A 30 -14.52 2.42 -1.36
CA GLY A 30 -14.12 2.31 0.05
C GLY A 30 -13.49 0.97 0.42
N ASP A 31 -13.36 0.03 -0.52
CA ASP A 31 -12.64 -1.23 -0.26
C ASP A 31 -11.14 -1.00 -0.19
N TRP A 32 -10.46 -1.90 0.52
CA TRP A 32 -9.02 -2.07 0.44
C TRP A 32 -8.68 -3.41 -0.21
N VAL A 33 -8.08 -3.35 -1.40
CA VAL A 33 -7.63 -4.54 -2.15
C VAL A 33 -6.11 -4.64 -2.08
N ASN A 34 -5.60 -5.78 -1.60
CA ASN A 34 -4.17 -6.06 -1.63
C ASN A 34 -3.82 -6.98 -2.81
N VAL A 35 -2.89 -6.52 -3.63
CA VAL A 35 -2.30 -7.29 -4.72
C VAL A 35 -1.07 -8.01 -4.20
N ILE A 36 -1.10 -9.33 -4.21
CA ILE A 36 -0.02 -10.22 -3.78
C ILE A 36 0.52 -11.02 -4.96
N GLY A 37 1.67 -11.61 -4.80
CA GLY A 37 2.32 -12.43 -5.84
C GLY A 37 3.83 -12.41 -5.69
N PRO A 38 4.54 -13.36 -6.29
CA PRO A 38 6.02 -13.41 -6.25
C PRO A 38 6.64 -12.18 -6.91
N ASN A 39 7.97 -12.04 -6.75
CA ASN A 39 8.72 -11.00 -7.44
C ASN A 39 8.61 -11.18 -8.96
N GLY A 40 8.44 -10.08 -9.68
CA GLY A 40 8.23 -10.14 -11.14
C GLY A 40 6.81 -10.54 -11.59
N ALA A 41 5.86 -10.78 -10.68
CA ALA A 41 4.49 -11.15 -11.03
C ALA A 41 3.68 -10.06 -11.75
N GLY A 42 4.19 -8.81 -11.81
CA GLY A 42 3.50 -7.69 -12.46
C GLY A 42 2.72 -6.77 -11.51
N LYS A 43 2.91 -6.88 -10.19
CA LYS A 43 2.18 -6.10 -9.16
C LYS A 43 2.29 -4.58 -9.37
N THR A 44 3.52 -4.05 -9.42
CA THR A 44 3.79 -2.63 -9.69
C THR A 44 3.26 -2.20 -11.04
N THR A 45 3.38 -3.07 -12.06
CA THR A 45 2.87 -2.81 -13.42
C THR A 45 1.36 -2.66 -13.40
N LEU A 46 0.64 -3.52 -12.66
CA LEU A 46 -0.80 -3.41 -12.47
C LEU A 46 -1.18 -2.09 -11.82
N LEU A 47 -0.54 -1.72 -10.70
CA LEU A 47 -0.81 -0.45 -10.03
C LEU A 47 -0.57 0.75 -10.96
N ARG A 48 0.54 0.76 -11.68
CA ARG A 48 0.85 1.84 -12.64
C ARG A 48 -0.17 1.92 -13.77
N ALA A 49 -0.62 0.79 -14.30
CA ALA A 49 -1.65 0.76 -15.33
C ALA A 49 -3.00 1.29 -14.80
N LEU A 50 -3.43 0.85 -13.61
CA LEU A 50 -4.62 1.34 -12.95
C LEU A 50 -4.53 2.85 -12.64
N GLY A 51 -3.34 3.37 -12.35
CA GLY A 51 -3.08 4.80 -12.14
C GLY A 51 -2.97 5.62 -13.45
N GLY A 52 -2.90 4.95 -14.60
CA GLY A 52 -2.60 5.60 -15.90
C GLY A 52 -1.18 6.17 -15.97
N LEU A 53 -0.24 5.52 -15.25
CA LEU A 53 1.18 5.82 -15.20
C LEU A 53 2.01 4.88 -16.10
N ALA A 54 1.38 3.88 -16.68
CA ALA A 54 1.92 3.02 -17.73
C ALA A 54 0.92 2.94 -18.89
N ASP A 55 1.42 2.75 -20.09
CA ASP A 55 0.57 2.49 -21.26
C ASP A 55 -0.04 1.10 -21.13
N PHE A 56 -1.30 1.00 -21.51
CA PHE A 56 -2.05 -0.26 -21.45
C PHE A 56 -3.04 -0.40 -22.60
N SER A 57 -3.38 -1.62 -22.94
CA SER A 57 -4.54 -1.96 -23.76
C SER A 57 -5.69 -2.49 -22.90
N GLY A 58 -6.86 -2.67 -23.49
CA GLY A 58 -8.08 -3.01 -22.77
C GLY A 58 -8.73 -1.78 -22.13
N ARG A 59 -9.56 -2.01 -21.12
CA ARG A 59 -10.38 -0.98 -20.47
C ARG A 59 -10.07 -0.87 -18.98
N VAL A 60 -9.93 0.36 -18.50
CA VAL A 60 -9.88 0.72 -17.08
C VAL A 60 -10.83 1.88 -16.87
N ASP A 61 -11.79 1.72 -15.97
CA ASP A 61 -12.71 2.78 -15.56
C ASP A 61 -12.47 3.15 -14.10
N HIS A 62 -12.53 4.45 -13.79
CA HIS A 62 -12.56 4.98 -12.44
C HIS A 62 -13.92 5.61 -12.15
N HIS A 63 -14.64 5.10 -11.16
CA HIS A 63 -15.99 5.55 -10.82
C HIS A 63 -16.90 5.65 -12.05
N GLY A 64 -16.79 4.66 -12.97
CA GLY A 64 -17.57 4.56 -14.21
C GLY A 64 -17.14 5.51 -15.32
N LYS A 65 -15.98 6.15 -15.21
CA LYS A 65 -15.38 6.97 -16.29
C LYS A 65 -14.13 6.29 -16.85
N PRO A 66 -14.03 6.10 -18.18
CA PRO A 66 -12.83 5.53 -18.77
C PRO A 66 -11.58 6.33 -18.42
N LEU A 67 -10.55 5.67 -17.89
CA LEU A 67 -9.30 6.30 -17.49
C LEU A 67 -8.63 7.06 -18.63
N LYS A 68 -8.67 6.51 -19.85
CA LYS A 68 -8.12 7.15 -21.06
C LYS A 68 -8.83 8.44 -21.44
N ALA A 69 -10.10 8.61 -21.05
CA ALA A 69 -10.88 9.83 -21.32
C ALA A 69 -10.59 10.94 -20.29
N LEU A 70 -9.92 10.62 -19.18
CA LEU A 70 -9.55 11.61 -18.18
C LEU A 70 -8.26 12.32 -18.58
N SER A 71 -8.26 13.67 -18.57
CA SER A 71 -7.02 14.43 -18.71
C SER A 71 -6.03 14.11 -17.57
N ARG A 72 -4.72 14.28 -17.80
CA ARG A 72 -3.68 14.06 -16.79
C ARG A 72 -4.02 14.75 -15.47
N ARG A 73 -4.52 15.98 -15.52
CA ARG A 73 -4.90 16.75 -14.35
C ARG A 73 -6.10 16.16 -13.60
N LYS A 74 -7.12 15.68 -14.32
CA LYS A 74 -8.29 15.02 -13.70
C LYS A 74 -7.87 13.70 -13.05
N ARG A 75 -6.99 12.93 -13.68
CA ARG A 75 -6.41 11.70 -13.11
C ARG A 75 -5.67 12.02 -11.81
N ALA A 76 -4.73 12.97 -11.86
CA ALA A 76 -3.92 13.36 -10.70
C ALA A 76 -4.74 13.92 -9.53
N ARG A 77 -5.95 14.47 -9.76
CA ARG A 77 -6.89 14.85 -8.69
C ARG A 77 -7.66 13.67 -8.10
N SER A 78 -7.81 12.60 -8.86
CA SER A 78 -8.65 11.46 -8.45
C SER A 78 -7.85 10.31 -7.88
N ILE A 79 -6.56 10.22 -8.22
CA ILE A 79 -5.70 9.07 -7.94
C ILE A 79 -4.43 9.57 -7.27
N GLY A 80 -4.21 9.15 -6.04
CA GLY A 80 -2.94 9.27 -5.34
C GLY A 80 -2.10 8.03 -5.60
N PHE A 81 -0.81 8.20 -5.87
CA PHE A 81 0.14 7.09 -6.04
C PHE A 81 1.34 7.28 -5.13
N VAL A 82 1.63 6.27 -4.33
CA VAL A 82 2.83 6.19 -3.49
C VAL A 82 3.69 5.06 -4.04
N ALA A 83 4.86 5.39 -4.56
CA ALA A 83 5.83 4.40 -5.04
C ALA A 83 6.55 3.73 -3.86
N GLN A 84 7.07 2.54 -4.06
CA GLN A 84 7.90 1.80 -3.11
C GLN A 84 9.10 2.63 -2.62
N SER A 85 9.77 3.32 -3.53
CA SER A 85 10.89 4.21 -3.25
C SER A 85 10.61 5.58 -3.88
N PRO A 86 9.90 6.48 -3.16
CA PRO A 86 9.61 7.79 -3.70
C PRO A 86 10.89 8.61 -3.86
N ALA A 87 11.10 9.13 -5.07
CA ALA A 87 12.17 10.09 -5.30
C ALA A 87 11.82 11.43 -4.62
N ILE A 88 12.62 11.83 -3.65
CA ILE A 88 12.44 13.08 -2.92
C ILE A 88 13.66 13.97 -3.24
N PRO A 89 13.43 15.13 -3.88
CA PRO A 89 14.51 16.07 -4.14
C PRO A 89 15.17 16.55 -2.83
N PRO A 90 16.50 16.81 -2.84
CA PRO A 90 17.19 17.33 -1.68
C PRO A 90 16.77 18.76 -1.32
N GLY A 91 16.94 19.14 -0.05
CA GLY A 91 16.71 20.50 0.44
C GLY A 91 15.25 20.93 0.57
N LEU A 92 14.31 19.97 0.54
CA LEU A 92 12.89 20.28 0.76
C LEU A 92 12.49 19.99 2.20
N THR A 93 11.67 20.87 2.77
CA THR A 93 10.94 20.58 4.01
C THR A 93 9.78 19.63 3.74
N ILE A 94 9.26 19.02 4.80
CA ILE A 94 8.06 18.16 4.71
C ILE A 94 6.89 18.93 4.10
N GLU A 95 6.64 20.15 4.58
CA GLU A 95 5.56 20.98 4.08
C GLU A 95 5.71 21.26 2.58
N GLN A 96 6.88 21.69 2.14
CA GLN A 96 7.17 21.94 0.72
C GLN A 96 6.97 20.71 -0.15
N TYR A 97 7.44 19.54 0.33
CA TYR A 97 7.26 18.30 -0.42
C TYR A 97 5.79 17.87 -0.51
N VAL A 98 5.03 18.03 0.57
CA VAL A 98 3.60 17.69 0.59
C VAL A 98 2.80 18.67 -0.26
N LEU A 99 3.21 19.93 -0.32
CA LEU A 99 2.58 20.98 -1.14
C LEU A 99 2.63 20.64 -2.64
N PHE A 100 3.62 19.88 -3.13
CA PHE A 100 3.59 19.35 -4.50
C PHE A 100 2.35 18.47 -4.79
N GLY A 101 1.73 17.88 -3.77
CA GLY A 101 0.46 17.19 -3.91
C GLY A 101 -0.68 18.12 -4.37
N ARG A 102 -0.55 19.44 -4.19
CA ARG A 102 -1.54 20.43 -4.64
C ARG A 102 -1.41 20.83 -6.10
N ALA A 103 -0.28 20.52 -6.77
CA ALA A 103 -0.04 20.89 -8.16
C ALA A 103 -1.21 20.60 -9.13
N PRO A 104 -1.95 19.46 -9.04
CA PRO A 104 -3.10 19.23 -9.90
C PRO A 104 -4.26 20.22 -9.68
N HIS A 105 -4.31 20.91 -8.53
CA HIS A 105 -5.36 21.87 -8.19
C HIS A 105 -5.04 23.30 -8.65
N LEU A 106 -3.77 23.61 -8.86
CA LEU A 106 -3.33 24.93 -9.29
C LEU A 106 -3.70 25.20 -10.77
N ARG A 107 -3.97 26.44 -11.12
CA ARG A 107 -4.06 26.89 -12.53
C ARG A 107 -2.63 26.92 -13.11
N PRO A 108 -2.47 26.83 -14.43
CA PRO A 108 -1.16 27.07 -15.05
C PRO A 108 -0.58 28.41 -14.61
N LEU A 109 0.69 28.40 -14.18
CA LEU A 109 1.42 29.59 -13.71
C LEU A 109 0.86 30.26 -12.43
N ALA A 110 -0.06 29.61 -11.73
CA ALA A 110 -0.53 30.11 -10.43
C ALA A 110 0.32 29.54 -9.29
N SER A 111 0.56 30.35 -8.29
CA SER A 111 1.13 29.94 -7.01
C SER A 111 0.06 29.29 -6.11
N GLU A 112 0.52 28.59 -5.09
CA GLU A 112 -0.32 28.02 -4.03
C GLU A 112 -1.03 29.13 -3.26
N GLY A 113 -2.28 28.88 -2.91
CA GLY A 113 -3.11 29.80 -2.15
C GLY A 113 -3.40 29.30 -0.71
N PRO A 114 -4.06 30.10 0.12
CA PRO A 114 -4.37 29.74 1.51
C PRO A 114 -5.03 28.37 1.66
N ARG A 115 -5.94 28.00 0.76
CA ARG A 115 -6.60 26.70 0.76
C ARG A 115 -5.61 25.52 0.58
N ASP A 116 -4.55 25.71 -0.21
CA ASP A 116 -3.58 24.66 -0.44
C ASP A 116 -2.75 24.40 0.82
N PHE A 117 -2.35 25.48 1.52
CA PHE A 117 -1.68 25.38 2.82
C PHE A 117 -2.59 24.77 3.90
N GLU A 118 -3.88 25.12 3.93
CA GLU A 118 -4.85 24.50 4.86
C GLU A 118 -4.97 22.98 4.62
N VAL A 119 -5.05 22.54 3.35
CA VAL A 119 -5.09 21.11 3.02
C VAL A 119 -3.79 20.41 3.46
N VAL A 120 -2.64 21.01 3.22
CA VAL A 120 -1.34 20.47 3.64
C VAL A 120 -1.27 20.37 5.17
N ALA A 121 -1.58 21.43 5.90
CA ALA A 121 -1.55 21.45 7.36
C ALA A 121 -2.47 20.38 7.97
N ARG A 122 -3.71 20.27 7.46
CA ARG A 122 -4.66 19.22 7.86
C ARG A 122 -4.11 17.83 7.59
N THR A 123 -3.52 17.61 6.41
CA THR A 123 -2.96 16.30 6.03
C THR A 123 -1.77 15.94 6.91
N LEU A 124 -0.89 16.90 7.20
CA LEU A 124 0.24 16.69 8.11
C LEU A 124 -0.23 16.34 9.52
N ALA A 125 -1.27 17.01 10.02
CA ALA A 125 -1.86 16.70 11.32
C ALA A 125 -2.44 15.28 11.37
N GLN A 126 -3.19 14.88 10.33
CA GLN A 126 -3.75 13.52 10.20
C GLN A 126 -2.69 12.42 10.23
N LEU A 127 -1.50 12.70 9.73
CA LEU A 127 -0.38 11.75 9.62
C LEU A 127 0.63 11.87 10.76
N GLY A 128 0.37 12.72 11.77
CA GLY A 128 1.28 12.93 12.90
C GLY A 128 2.59 13.62 12.51
N LEU A 129 2.58 14.45 11.46
CA LEU A 129 3.75 15.16 10.94
C LEU A 129 3.71 16.67 11.20
N ALA A 130 2.68 17.19 11.86
CA ALA A 130 2.51 18.64 12.05
C ALA A 130 3.71 19.31 12.76
N GLY A 131 4.25 18.67 13.81
CA GLY A 131 5.44 19.16 14.52
C GLY A 131 6.76 19.01 13.77
N LEU A 132 6.74 18.43 12.59
CA LEU A 132 7.93 18.16 11.76
C LEU A 132 7.88 18.91 10.42
N SER A 133 6.88 19.78 10.18
CA SER A 133 6.61 20.42 8.87
C SER A 133 7.82 21.11 8.25
N GLU A 134 8.61 21.80 9.08
CA GLU A 134 9.81 22.54 8.68
C GLU A 134 11.08 21.68 8.56
N ARG A 135 11.00 20.40 8.97
CA ARG A 135 12.15 19.51 8.93
C ARG A 135 12.43 19.04 7.51
N GLU A 136 13.71 18.96 7.15
CA GLU A 136 14.12 18.44 5.84
C GLU A 136 13.77 16.96 5.69
N VAL A 137 13.19 16.58 4.54
CA VAL A 137 12.73 15.20 4.29
C VAL A 137 13.87 14.18 4.31
N GLN A 138 15.10 14.60 4.02
CA GLN A 138 16.27 13.71 4.05
C GLN A 138 16.69 13.29 5.44
N THR A 139 16.34 14.05 6.46
CA THR A 139 16.69 13.76 7.87
C THR A 139 15.68 12.86 8.56
N LEU A 140 14.63 12.43 7.84
CA LEU A 140 13.55 11.64 8.39
C LEU A 140 13.91 10.17 8.56
N SER A 141 13.36 9.53 9.58
CA SER A 141 13.32 8.08 9.71
C SER A 141 12.56 7.43 8.55
N GLY A 142 12.71 6.13 8.36
CA GLY A 142 11.97 5.38 7.32
C GLY A 142 10.45 5.55 7.45
N GLY A 143 9.91 5.43 8.65
CA GLY A 143 8.47 5.59 8.91
C GLY A 143 7.97 7.03 8.68
N GLU A 144 8.73 8.05 9.12
CA GLU A 144 8.41 9.46 8.86
C GLU A 144 8.44 9.77 7.36
N ARG A 145 9.43 9.23 6.64
CA ARG A 145 9.55 9.38 5.18
C ARG A 145 8.36 8.75 4.46
N GLN A 146 7.94 7.55 4.88
CA GLN A 146 6.79 6.88 4.31
C GLN A 146 5.48 7.65 4.57
N ARG A 147 5.27 8.14 5.81
CA ARG A 147 4.13 9.01 6.13
C ARG A 147 4.16 10.32 5.32
N THR A 148 5.35 10.89 5.08
CA THR A 148 5.51 12.10 4.25
C THR A 148 5.15 11.83 2.78
N ALA A 149 5.54 10.69 2.22
CA ALA A 149 5.15 10.31 0.86
C ALA A 149 3.62 10.08 0.77
N LEU A 150 3.02 9.46 1.79
CA LEU A 150 1.58 9.30 1.90
C LEU A 150 0.87 10.65 2.02
N ALA A 151 1.43 11.61 2.81
CA ALA A 151 0.90 12.96 2.94
C ALA A 151 0.81 13.68 1.59
N ARG A 152 1.86 13.59 0.78
CA ARG A 152 1.86 14.19 -0.57
C ARG A 152 0.75 13.60 -1.45
N ALA A 153 0.55 12.29 -1.41
CA ALA A 153 -0.50 11.64 -2.18
C ALA A 153 -1.91 12.04 -1.69
N LEU A 154 -2.10 12.14 -0.37
CA LEU A 154 -3.38 12.55 0.23
C LEU A 154 -3.68 14.03 0.05
N ALA A 155 -2.67 14.90 -0.02
CA ALA A 155 -2.85 16.32 -0.33
C ALA A 155 -3.47 16.55 -1.73
N GLN A 156 -3.45 15.55 -2.63
CA GLN A 156 -4.22 15.60 -3.88
C GLN A 156 -5.73 15.46 -3.66
N GLU A 157 -6.19 15.12 -2.44
CA GLU A 157 -7.58 14.80 -2.11
C GLU A 157 -8.14 13.69 -3.04
N PRO A 158 -7.43 12.55 -3.19
CA PRO A 158 -7.78 11.51 -4.15
C PRO A 158 -8.99 10.69 -3.68
N ARG A 159 -9.69 10.04 -4.61
CA ARG A 159 -10.72 9.04 -4.33
C ARG A 159 -10.19 7.61 -4.36
N LEU A 160 -9.06 7.41 -5.01
CA LEU A 160 -8.34 6.15 -5.09
C LEU A 160 -6.88 6.38 -4.68
N LEU A 161 -6.41 5.57 -3.74
CA LEU A 161 -5.02 5.56 -3.29
C LEU A 161 -4.36 4.26 -3.75
N LEU A 162 -3.29 4.39 -4.51
CA LEU A 162 -2.47 3.28 -4.98
C LEU A 162 -1.15 3.29 -4.20
N LEU A 163 -0.86 2.19 -3.50
CA LEU A 163 0.31 2.04 -2.64
C LEU A 163 1.19 0.89 -3.16
N ASP A 164 2.37 1.20 -3.64
CA ASP A 164 3.31 0.18 -4.12
C ASP A 164 4.26 -0.19 -2.99
N GLU A 165 4.04 -1.35 -2.36
CA GLU A 165 4.82 -1.88 -1.25
C GLU A 165 5.07 -0.89 -0.11
N PRO A 166 4.02 -0.34 0.51
CA PRO A 166 4.15 0.80 1.43
C PRO A 166 4.93 0.48 2.73
N THR A 167 5.26 -0.78 2.96
CA THR A 167 5.89 -1.25 4.21
C THR A 167 7.22 -1.98 4.03
N SER A 168 7.70 -2.14 2.78
CA SER A 168 8.85 -3.01 2.46
C SER A 168 10.18 -2.63 3.14
N ALA A 169 10.37 -1.35 3.51
CA ALA A 169 11.59 -0.84 4.12
C ALA A 169 11.42 -0.50 5.63
N LEU A 170 10.34 -0.96 6.25
CA LEU A 170 10.01 -0.64 7.62
C LEU A 170 10.15 -1.85 8.54
N ASP A 171 10.51 -1.62 9.79
CA ASP A 171 10.39 -2.64 10.84
C ASP A 171 8.92 -2.92 11.19
N ILE A 172 8.68 -3.99 11.94
CA ILE A 172 7.34 -4.52 12.21
C ILE A 172 6.43 -3.49 12.91
N GLY A 173 6.97 -2.65 13.80
CA GLY A 173 6.19 -1.63 14.50
C GLY A 173 5.74 -0.53 13.55
N HIS A 174 6.66 0.00 12.75
CA HIS A 174 6.35 1.04 11.77
C HIS A 174 5.47 0.53 10.63
N GLN A 175 5.60 -0.76 10.23
CA GLN A 175 4.68 -1.38 9.26
C GLN A 175 3.24 -1.32 9.77
N GLN A 176 3.03 -1.73 11.02
CA GLN A 176 1.72 -1.73 11.65
C GLN A 176 1.17 -0.29 11.73
N GLU A 177 1.96 0.66 12.22
CA GLU A 177 1.55 2.07 12.31
C GLU A 177 1.07 2.64 10.97
N VAL A 178 1.81 2.39 9.88
CA VAL A 178 1.46 2.88 8.54
C VAL A 178 0.17 2.23 8.04
N LEU A 179 0.01 0.92 8.21
CA LEU A 179 -1.18 0.21 7.73
C LEU A 179 -2.43 0.59 8.54
N GLU A 180 -2.33 0.71 9.85
CA GLU A 180 -3.42 1.19 10.71
C GLU A 180 -3.82 2.64 10.38
N LEU A 181 -2.83 3.48 10.06
CA LEU A 181 -3.08 4.85 9.62
C LEU A 181 -3.84 4.88 8.29
N VAL A 182 -3.43 4.08 7.30
CA VAL A 182 -4.13 3.97 6.01
C VAL A 182 -5.55 3.45 6.19
N ASP A 183 -5.76 2.43 7.05
CA ASP A 183 -7.08 1.87 7.31
C ASP A 183 -8.02 2.87 8.01
N ARG A 184 -7.49 3.64 8.97
CA ARG A 184 -8.23 4.73 9.61
C ARG A 184 -8.65 5.78 8.58
N LEU A 185 -7.70 6.29 7.79
CA LEU A 185 -7.98 7.28 6.75
C LEU A 185 -9.00 6.75 5.73
N ARG A 186 -8.87 5.48 5.31
CA ARG A 186 -9.83 4.83 4.42
C ARG A 186 -11.26 4.91 4.96
N ARG A 187 -11.45 4.63 6.24
CA ARG A 187 -12.76 4.67 6.89
C ARG A 187 -13.29 6.10 7.07
N ASP A 188 -12.42 7.02 7.48
CA ASP A 188 -12.79 8.39 7.82
C ASP A 188 -13.20 9.20 6.58
N ILE A 189 -12.43 9.11 5.49
CA ILE A 189 -12.66 9.86 4.26
C ILE A 189 -13.24 9.02 3.11
N LYS A 190 -13.54 7.73 3.36
CA LYS A 190 -14.11 6.77 2.40
C LYS A 190 -13.31 6.65 1.09
N ILE A 191 -11.98 6.70 1.21
CA ILE A 191 -11.09 6.50 0.07
C ILE A 191 -10.97 5.01 -0.25
N THR A 192 -10.91 4.67 -1.54
CA THR A 192 -10.59 3.29 -1.98
C THR A 192 -9.09 3.10 -2.00
N VAL A 193 -8.59 1.94 -1.55
CA VAL A 193 -7.17 1.64 -1.51
C VAL A 193 -6.88 0.39 -2.32
N ILE A 194 -5.85 0.45 -3.18
CA ILE A 194 -5.24 -0.74 -3.80
C ILE A 194 -3.76 -0.69 -3.46
N SER A 195 -3.26 -1.72 -2.78
CA SER A 195 -1.84 -1.79 -2.43
C SER A 195 -1.19 -3.09 -2.90
N THR A 196 0.09 -3.05 -3.19
CA THR A 196 0.89 -4.27 -3.35
C THR A 196 1.55 -4.60 -2.02
N MET A 197 1.60 -5.88 -1.68
CA MET A 197 2.15 -6.36 -0.42
C MET A 197 3.03 -7.60 -0.65
N HIS A 198 4.12 -7.69 0.11
CA HIS A 198 4.96 -8.90 0.18
C HIS A 198 4.60 -9.78 1.37
N ASP A 199 4.29 -9.17 2.52
CA ASP A 199 3.86 -9.90 3.70
C ASP A 199 2.41 -10.34 3.53
N LEU A 200 2.22 -11.67 3.39
CA LEU A 200 0.92 -12.28 3.14
C LEU A 200 0.00 -12.18 4.37
N THR A 201 0.57 -12.22 5.56
CA THR A 201 -0.16 -12.07 6.82
C THR A 201 -0.71 -10.66 6.97
N LEU A 202 0.13 -9.64 6.71
CA LEU A 202 -0.31 -8.25 6.73
C LEU A 202 -1.31 -7.98 5.58
N ALA A 203 -1.09 -8.54 4.40
CA ALA A 203 -2.02 -8.42 3.28
C ALA A 203 -3.42 -8.97 3.63
N ALA A 204 -3.48 -10.11 4.31
CA ALA A 204 -4.74 -10.71 4.76
C ALA A 204 -5.42 -9.92 5.89
N ARG A 205 -4.61 -9.29 6.75
CA ARG A 205 -5.11 -8.56 7.91
C ARG A 205 -5.78 -7.23 7.56
N TYR A 206 -5.24 -6.51 6.60
CA TYR A 206 -5.69 -5.14 6.25
C TYR A 206 -6.53 -5.08 4.97
N GLY A 207 -6.43 -6.08 4.07
CA GLY A 207 -7.23 -6.14 2.84
C GLY A 207 -8.61 -6.75 3.06
N ASP A 208 -9.64 -6.09 2.54
CA ASP A 208 -10.98 -6.70 2.44
C ASP A 208 -10.96 -7.83 1.38
N HIS A 209 -10.18 -7.63 0.31
CA HIS A 209 -9.97 -8.58 -0.76
C HIS A 209 -8.49 -8.70 -1.13
N LEU A 210 -8.10 -9.89 -1.56
CA LEU A 210 -6.79 -10.15 -2.16
C LEU A 210 -6.93 -10.44 -3.65
N VAL A 211 -5.92 -10.01 -4.42
CA VAL A 211 -5.71 -10.39 -5.81
C VAL A 211 -4.33 -11.00 -5.93
N MET A 212 -4.26 -12.29 -6.22
CA MET A 212 -3.00 -12.99 -6.43
C MET A 212 -2.60 -12.92 -7.90
N LEU A 213 -1.41 -12.37 -8.16
CA LEU A 213 -0.78 -12.33 -9.47
C LEU A 213 0.36 -13.33 -9.56
N ALA A 214 0.44 -14.05 -10.68
CA ALA A 214 1.62 -14.81 -11.08
C ALA A 214 1.82 -14.69 -12.60
N ALA A 215 3.06 -14.51 -13.05
CA ALA A 215 3.42 -14.37 -14.47
C ALA A 215 2.52 -13.39 -15.24
N GLY A 216 2.18 -12.25 -14.65
CA GLY A 216 1.35 -11.22 -15.26
C GLY A 216 -0.16 -11.53 -15.33
N GLN A 217 -0.63 -12.60 -14.71
CA GLN A 217 -2.04 -13.01 -14.72
C GLN A 217 -2.64 -13.04 -13.31
N VAL A 218 -3.93 -12.80 -13.19
CA VAL A 218 -4.69 -13.01 -11.95
C VAL A 218 -4.97 -14.51 -11.81
N ILE A 219 -4.42 -15.10 -10.75
CA ILE A 219 -4.58 -16.52 -10.45
C ILE A 219 -5.78 -16.74 -9.51
N ALA A 220 -5.94 -15.85 -8.53
CA ALA A 220 -7.06 -15.90 -7.59
C ALA A 220 -7.44 -14.49 -7.16
N SER A 221 -8.73 -14.28 -6.89
CA SER A 221 -9.26 -13.02 -6.39
C SER A 221 -10.45 -13.28 -5.47
N GLY A 222 -10.49 -12.61 -4.32
CA GLY A 222 -11.58 -12.75 -3.35
C GLY A 222 -11.16 -12.44 -1.92
N PRO A 223 -11.98 -12.80 -0.93
CA PRO A 223 -11.64 -12.70 0.49
C PRO A 223 -10.32 -13.44 0.80
N PRO A 224 -9.52 -12.96 1.77
CA PRO A 224 -8.22 -13.56 2.09
C PRO A 224 -8.23 -15.08 2.28
N VAL A 225 -9.26 -15.63 2.93
CA VAL A 225 -9.40 -17.06 3.19
C VAL A 225 -9.53 -17.90 1.91
N GLN A 226 -10.05 -17.34 0.83
CA GLN A 226 -10.19 -18.03 -0.45
C GLN A 226 -8.92 -17.96 -1.30
N VAL A 227 -8.12 -16.92 -1.13
CA VAL A 227 -6.91 -16.66 -1.93
C VAL A 227 -5.67 -17.26 -1.28
N LEU A 228 -5.51 -17.10 0.05
CA LEU A 228 -4.38 -17.65 0.79
C LEU A 228 -4.67 -19.10 1.19
N THR A 229 -4.33 -20.01 0.31
CA THR A 229 -4.43 -21.45 0.54
C THR A 229 -3.06 -22.10 0.32
N GLY A 230 -2.78 -23.19 1.05
CA GLY A 230 -1.53 -23.95 0.88
C GLY A 230 -1.25 -24.31 -0.58
N PRO A 231 -2.22 -24.87 -1.34
CA PRO A 231 -2.04 -25.17 -2.77
C PRO A 231 -1.68 -23.94 -3.63
N HIS A 232 -2.31 -22.78 -3.44
CA HIS A 232 -1.96 -21.58 -4.19
C HIS A 232 -0.54 -21.10 -3.88
N LEU A 233 -0.15 -21.13 -2.58
CA LEU A 233 1.16 -20.67 -2.16
C LEU A 233 2.26 -21.63 -2.60
N ALA A 234 2.05 -22.92 -2.54
CA ALA A 234 2.99 -23.90 -3.08
C ALA A 234 3.17 -23.75 -4.61
N ALA A 235 2.05 -23.65 -5.36
CA ALA A 235 2.09 -23.59 -6.82
C ALA A 235 2.74 -22.30 -7.35
N HIS A 236 2.51 -21.16 -6.69
CA HIS A 236 2.87 -19.85 -7.26
C HIS A 236 4.01 -19.14 -6.52
N TYR A 237 4.25 -19.46 -5.25
CA TYR A 237 5.38 -18.93 -4.48
C TYR A 237 6.50 -19.96 -4.31
N GLY A 238 6.26 -21.25 -4.68
CA GLY A 238 7.23 -22.32 -4.45
C GLY A 238 7.56 -22.50 -2.96
N ALA A 239 6.61 -22.22 -2.09
CA ALA A 239 6.80 -22.21 -0.65
C ALA A 239 5.96 -23.30 0.03
N CYS A 240 6.61 -24.06 0.92
CA CYS A 240 5.89 -24.96 1.84
C CYS A 240 5.45 -24.13 3.04
N VAL A 241 4.13 -23.97 3.21
CA VAL A 241 3.56 -23.09 4.25
C VAL A 241 2.28 -23.67 4.83
N ASP A 242 2.04 -23.41 6.11
CA ASP A 242 0.74 -23.53 6.73
C ASP A 242 0.03 -22.18 6.71
N VAL A 243 -1.27 -22.21 6.40
CA VAL A 243 -2.17 -21.08 6.57
C VAL A 243 -3.07 -21.38 7.75
N ILE A 244 -2.79 -20.74 8.87
CA ILE A 244 -3.50 -20.98 10.12
C ILE A 244 -4.35 -19.77 10.52
N THR A 245 -5.37 -20.01 11.33
CA THR A 245 -6.15 -18.92 11.93
C THR A 245 -5.69 -18.71 13.38
N HIS A 246 -5.15 -17.53 13.66
CA HIS A 246 -4.79 -17.14 15.01
C HIS A 246 -5.58 -15.87 15.42
N ARG A 247 -6.33 -15.94 16.53
CA ARG A 247 -7.21 -14.84 17.01
C ARG A 247 -8.15 -14.29 15.92
N GLY A 248 -8.70 -15.18 15.08
CA GLY A 248 -9.62 -14.81 14.00
C GLY A 248 -8.93 -14.20 12.76
N GLN A 249 -7.61 -14.20 12.70
CA GLN A 249 -6.84 -13.66 11.57
C GLN A 249 -6.02 -14.77 10.91
N LEU A 250 -5.86 -14.66 9.57
CA LEU A 250 -5.01 -15.59 8.82
C LEU A 250 -3.54 -15.24 9.04
N VAL A 251 -2.76 -16.28 9.29
CA VAL A 251 -1.30 -16.20 9.44
C VAL A 251 -0.66 -17.21 8.52
N VAL A 252 0.29 -16.79 7.71
CA VAL A 252 1.06 -17.67 6.82
C VAL A 252 2.37 -18.01 7.51
N VAL A 253 2.58 -19.30 7.79
CA VAL A 253 3.74 -19.80 8.53
C VAL A 253 4.59 -20.68 7.60
N PRO A 254 5.84 -20.31 7.30
CA PRO A 254 6.75 -21.18 6.54
C PRO A 254 7.06 -22.45 7.31
N ILE A 255 7.03 -23.60 6.61
CA ILE A 255 7.39 -24.91 7.14
C ILE A 255 8.72 -25.34 6.53
N ARG A 256 9.59 -25.98 7.31
CA ARG A 256 10.77 -26.66 6.78
C ARG A 256 10.37 -28.01 6.21
N GLU A 257 10.85 -28.34 5.01
CA GLU A 257 10.60 -29.65 4.37
C GLU A 257 11.29 -30.80 5.11
N ASP A 258 12.40 -30.54 5.83
CA ASP A 258 13.19 -31.52 6.58
C ASP A 258 13.04 -31.28 8.09
N GLY A 259 12.00 -31.72 8.68
CA GLY A 259 11.97 -31.51 10.11
C GLY A 259 10.89 -32.29 10.82
N GLU A 260 11.29 -33.34 11.51
CA GLU A 260 10.67 -33.63 12.79
C GLU A 260 10.42 -32.32 13.55
N PRO A 261 9.30 -32.13 14.23
CA PRO A 261 9.04 -30.91 14.99
C PRO A 261 10.22 -30.69 15.92
N SER A 262 11.03 -29.66 15.62
CA SER A 262 12.10 -29.23 16.51
C SER A 262 11.45 -29.04 17.86
N SER A 263 11.75 -29.93 18.79
CA SER A 263 11.42 -29.75 20.19
C SER A 263 12.18 -28.52 20.68
N VAL A 264 11.55 -27.34 20.49
CA VAL A 264 12.02 -26.14 21.13
C VAL A 264 11.88 -26.41 22.63
N PRO A 265 12.98 -26.57 23.38
CA PRO A 265 12.86 -26.77 24.81
C PRO A 265 12.11 -25.57 25.37
N ALA A 266 11.08 -25.85 26.17
CA ALA A 266 10.30 -24.80 26.83
C ALA A 266 11.25 -23.79 27.45
N ARG A 267 11.28 -22.54 26.94
CA ARG A 267 12.13 -21.49 27.47
C ARG A 267 11.81 -21.36 28.95
N GLN A 268 12.82 -21.59 29.78
CA GLN A 268 12.74 -21.26 31.19
C GLN A 268 12.27 -19.80 31.32
N PRO A 269 11.31 -19.50 32.20
CA PRO A 269 10.85 -18.14 32.41
C PRO A 269 12.04 -17.26 32.79
N LEU A 270 12.19 -16.12 32.12
CA LEU A 270 13.21 -15.14 32.43
C LEU A 270 13.15 -14.79 33.94
N PRO A 271 14.28 -14.72 34.66
CA PRO A 271 14.31 -14.35 36.05
C PRO A 271 13.67 -12.95 36.21
N ARG A 272 12.75 -12.82 37.18
CA ARG A 272 12.11 -11.55 37.48
C ARG A 272 13.19 -10.51 37.85
N PRO A 273 13.05 -9.24 37.41
CA PRO A 273 13.95 -8.17 37.84
C PRO A 273 14.01 -8.12 39.36
N LYS A 274 15.22 -8.10 39.94
CA LYS A 274 15.39 -7.89 41.37
C LYS A 274 14.88 -6.50 41.72
N GLU A 275 13.87 -6.41 42.56
CA GLU A 275 13.43 -5.16 43.16
C GLU A 275 14.61 -4.57 43.94
N HIS A 276 15.13 -3.44 43.50
CA HIS A 276 16.06 -2.65 44.27
C HIS A 276 15.31 -2.10 45.50
N ARG A 277 15.47 -2.78 46.64
CA ARG A 277 15.09 -2.27 47.96
C ARG A 277 15.93 -1.02 48.23
N ASN A 278 15.35 0.14 48.06
CA ASN A 278 15.90 1.39 48.59
C ASN A 278 15.95 1.26 50.13
N ALA A 279 17.15 1.05 50.66
CA ALA A 279 17.41 1.27 52.07
C ALA A 279 17.55 2.79 52.30
N ARG A 280 16.55 3.37 52.95
CA ARG A 280 16.68 4.67 53.59
C ARG A 280 17.41 4.44 54.90
N THR A 281 18.51 5.09 55.11
CA THR A 281 18.99 5.70 56.38
C THR A 281 19.80 6.92 56.00
#